data_9ba59a3538bc7ea04fb25ca8e78603e6
#
_entry.id   9ba59a3538bc7ea04fb25ca8e78603e6
#
_cell.length_a   1.000
_cell.length_b   1.000
_cell.length_c   1.000
_cell.angle_alpha   90.00
_cell.angle_beta   90.00
_cell.angle_gamma   90.00
#
_symmetry.space_group_name_H-M   'P 1'
#
loop_
_entity.id
_entity.type
_entity.pdbx_description
1 polymer ?
#
loop_
_entity_poly.entity_id
_entity_poly.type
_entity_poly.pdbx_seq_one_letter_code
_entity_poly.pdbx_strand_id
1 'polypeptide(L)'
;LQWFLQQHGISSVPFRGGFKRGKKDWMKELFQNHAQVLIATEAGGEGINLQFCSHMINYDLPWNPMRLEQRIGRIHRLGQKNDVHIYNLATKHTVEEHILKLLYEKINLFERVIGELDEILTRINMKNIDAHIQEIFAQSKSEGEIRIKMENLTSIIDFAKRNEAEVQGYAAT
;
A
#
# COMPACT_ATOMS: atom_id res chain seq x y z
N LEU A 1 -1.99 8.19 19.04
CA LEU A 1 -2.93 7.12 18.72
C LEU A 1 -3.02 6.09 19.84
N GLN A 2 -1.92 5.46 20.31
CA GLN A 2 -1.93 4.43 21.37
C GLN A 2 -2.63 4.94 22.66
N TRP A 3 -2.26 6.11 23.15
CA TRP A 3 -2.90 6.72 24.31
C TRP A 3 -4.41 6.92 24.11
N PHE A 4 -4.82 7.39 22.94
CA PHE A 4 -6.23 7.60 22.61
C PHE A 4 -7.02 6.28 22.63
N LEU A 5 -6.48 5.22 22.02
CA LEU A 5 -7.11 3.91 22.03
C LEU A 5 -7.27 3.37 23.45
N GLN A 6 -6.25 3.53 24.28
CA GLN A 6 -6.29 3.09 25.68
C GLN A 6 -7.37 3.81 26.50
N GLN A 7 -7.59 5.12 26.27
CA GLN A 7 -8.67 5.88 26.93
C GLN A 7 -10.06 5.35 26.54
N HIS A 8 -10.19 4.70 25.39
CA HIS A 8 -11.42 4.09 24.92
C HIS A 8 -11.49 2.57 25.19
N GLY A 9 -10.64 2.05 26.06
CA GLY A 9 -10.63 0.64 26.41
C GLY A 9 -10.13 -0.31 25.32
N ILE A 10 -9.48 0.22 24.28
CA ILE A 10 -8.94 -0.56 23.17
C ILE A 10 -7.47 -0.88 23.43
N SER A 11 -7.17 -2.17 23.65
CA SER A 11 -5.82 -2.65 23.87
C SER A 11 -4.99 -2.59 22.57
N SER A 12 -3.79 -2.02 22.64
CA SER A 12 -2.95 -1.87 21.46
C SER A 12 -1.47 -2.11 21.73
N VAL A 13 -0.78 -2.68 20.74
CA VAL A 13 0.65 -2.97 20.77
C VAL A 13 1.38 -2.09 19.77
N PRO A 14 2.34 -1.25 20.20
CA PRO A 14 3.16 -0.46 19.27
C PRO A 14 4.25 -1.33 18.65
N PHE A 15 4.36 -1.28 17.31
CA PHE A 15 5.33 -2.04 16.55
C PHE A 15 6.20 -1.10 15.71
N ARG A 16 7.42 -0.83 16.18
CA ARG A 16 8.31 0.18 15.61
C ARG A 16 9.53 -0.47 14.94
N GLY A 17 10.15 0.26 14.02
CA GLY A 17 11.47 -0.07 13.50
C GLY A 17 12.54 -0.11 14.61
N GLY A 18 13.65 -0.76 14.35
CA GLY A 18 14.77 -0.86 15.29
C GLY A 18 14.61 -1.90 16.42
N PHE A 19 13.48 -2.58 16.52
CA PHE A 19 13.34 -3.67 17.49
C PHE A 19 14.14 -4.90 17.06
N LYS A 20 14.86 -5.51 18.01
CA LYS A 20 15.51 -6.81 17.82
C LYS A 20 14.47 -7.89 17.51
N ARG A 21 14.85 -8.90 16.75
CA ARG A 21 13.97 -9.99 16.28
C ARG A 21 13.11 -10.59 17.40
N GLY A 22 13.71 -11.00 18.51
CA GLY A 22 12.96 -11.59 19.63
C GLY A 22 11.89 -10.66 20.23
N LYS A 23 12.13 -9.33 20.25
CA LYS A 23 11.12 -8.37 20.68
C LYS A 23 9.98 -8.26 19.66
N LYS A 24 10.29 -8.34 18.36
CA LYS A 24 9.28 -8.36 17.29
C LYS A 24 8.37 -9.58 17.39
N ASP A 25 8.95 -10.76 17.61
CA ASP A 25 8.23 -12.02 17.76
C ASP A 25 7.30 -11.99 18.99
N TRP A 26 7.81 -11.52 20.13
CA TRP A 26 7.00 -11.35 21.34
C TRP A 26 5.85 -10.35 21.16
N MET A 27 6.09 -9.22 20.50
CA MET A 27 5.03 -8.24 20.25
C MET A 27 3.96 -8.75 19.29
N LYS A 28 4.34 -9.55 18.29
CA LYS A 28 3.43 -10.24 17.40
C LYS A 28 2.54 -11.22 18.17
N GLU A 29 3.14 -12.02 19.06
CA GLU A 29 2.40 -12.95 19.91
C GLU A 29 1.45 -12.22 20.86
N LEU A 30 1.90 -11.12 21.46
CA LEU A 30 1.07 -10.28 22.31
C LEU A 30 -0.14 -9.71 21.54
N PHE A 31 0.06 -9.26 20.30
CA PHE A 31 -1.04 -8.82 19.44
C PHE A 31 -2.00 -9.97 19.12
N GLN A 32 -1.47 -11.13 18.74
CA GLN A 32 -2.27 -12.26 18.33
C GLN A 32 -3.20 -12.75 19.46
N ASN A 33 -2.74 -12.73 20.72
CA ASN A 33 -3.42 -13.39 21.84
C ASN A 33 -4.09 -12.43 22.84
N HIS A 34 -3.62 -11.16 22.92
CA HIS A 34 -3.98 -10.29 24.04
C HIS A 34 -4.32 -8.85 23.65
N ALA A 35 -4.09 -8.43 22.42
CA ALA A 35 -4.39 -7.06 22.03
C ALA A 35 -5.30 -6.99 20.79
N GLN A 36 -6.11 -5.94 20.74
CA GLN A 36 -7.07 -5.72 19.67
C GLN A 36 -6.44 -5.03 18.46
N VAL A 37 -5.42 -4.20 18.68
CA VAL A 37 -4.81 -3.38 17.63
C VAL A 37 -3.29 -3.48 17.67
N LEU A 38 -2.67 -3.69 16.50
CA LEU A 38 -1.24 -3.48 16.29
C LEU A 38 -1.02 -2.14 15.60
N ILE A 39 -0.25 -1.24 16.22
CA ILE A 39 0.10 0.06 15.65
C ILE A 39 1.50 -0.05 15.07
N ALA A 40 1.62 -0.24 13.77
CA ALA A 40 2.90 -0.40 13.10
C ALA A 40 3.35 0.90 12.42
N THR A 41 4.62 1.24 12.59
CA THR A 41 5.28 2.20 11.67
C THR A 41 5.72 1.44 10.41
N GLU A 42 5.97 2.14 9.32
CA GLU A 42 6.40 1.53 8.05
C GLU A 42 7.63 0.63 8.24
N ALA A 43 8.70 1.16 8.85
CA ALA A 43 9.91 0.40 9.16
C ALA A 43 9.68 -0.74 10.18
N GLY A 44 8.70 -0.60 11.07
CA GLY A 44 8.31 -1.67 12.01
C GLY A 44 7.60 -2.81 11.29
N GLY A 45 6.63 -2.48 10.45
CA GLY A 45 5.83 -3.44 9.71
C GLY A 45 6.58 -4.21 8.63
N GLU A 46 7.77 -3.79 8.24
CA GLU A 46 8.55 -4.43 7.21
C GLU A 46 8.95 -5.88 7.60
N GLY A 47 8.67 -6.83 6.70
CA GLY A 47 9.01 -8.26 6.90
C GLY A 47 8.10 -9.03 7.87
N ILE A 48 7.14 -8.39 8.56
CA ILE A 48 6.24 -9.10 9.47
C ILE A 48 5.17 -9.90 8.72
N ASN A 49 4.85 -11.08 9.23
CA ASN A 49 3.72 -11.88 8.78
C ASN A 49 2.58 -11.79 9.80
N LEU A 50 1.45 -11.23 9.37
CA LEU A 50 0.24 -11.01 10.16
C LEU A 50 -0.98 -11.72 9.54
N GLN A 51 -0.78 -12.87 8.92
CA GLN A 51 -1.80 -13.62 8.18
C GLN A 51 -2.99 -14.08 9.07
N PHE A 52 -2.83 -14.08 10.38
CA PHE A 52 -3.92 -14.34 11.32
C PHE A 52 -4.88 -13.14 11.46
N CYS A 53 -4.48 -11.97 10.99
CA CYS A 53 -5.28 -10.74 10.99
C CYS A 53 -5.95 -10.57 9.62
N SER A 54 -7.20 -10.14 9.61
CA SER A 54 -7.99 -9.90 8.40
C SER A 54 -8.37 -8.43 8.18
N HIS A 55 -8.00 -7.55 9.09
CA HIS A 55 -8.33 -6.13 9.02
C HIS A 55 -7.07 -5.28 9.04
N MET A 56 -7.02 -4.28 8.15
CA MET A 56 -5.94 -3.30 8.09
C MET A 56 -6.50 -1.90 7.94
N ILE A 57 -5.97 -0.97 8.72
CA ILE A 57 -6.25 0.46 8.60
C ILE A 57 -4.96 1.16 8.20
N ASN A 58 -4.92 1.72 7.01
CA ASN A 58 -3.86 2.63 6.59
C ASN A 58 -4.22 4.05 7.05
N TYR A 59 -3.59 4.45 8.16
CA TYR A 59 -3.82 5.76 8.78
C TYR A 59 -3.21 6.90 7.96
N ASP A 60 -2.11 6.60 7.29
CA ASP A 60 -1.44 7.42 6.28
C ASP A 60 -1.21 6.59 5.01
N LEU A 61 -1.34 7.21 3.86
CA LEU A 61 -1.08 6.56 2.58
C LEU A 61 0.34 6.90 2.11
N PRO A 62 1.14 5.88 1.75
CA PRO A 62 2.43 6.12 1.12
C PRO A 62 2.22 6.71 -0.28
N TRP A 63 3.11 7.58 -0.71
CA TRP A 63 3.10 8.14 -2.05
C TRP A 63 3.32 7.06 -3.12
N ASN A 64 4.05 6.01 -2.76
CA ASN A 64 4.33 4.88 -3.63
C ASN A 64 3.25 3.80 -3.46
N PRO A 65 2.48 3.52 -4.52
CA PRO A 65 1.48 2.46 -4.52
C PRO A 65 2.03 1.09 -4.12
N MET A 66 3.27 0.77 -4.52
CA MET A 66 3.91 -0.51 -4.17
C MET A 66 4.13 -0.69 -2.67
N ARG A 67 4.36 0.40 -1.93
CA ARG A 67 4.46 0.33 -0.48
C ARG A 67 3.11 -0.02 0.15
N LEU A 68 2.01 0.44 -0.44
CA LEU A 68 0.68 0.05 0.00
C LEU A 68 0.41 -1.44 -0.27
N GLU A 69 0.77 -1.94 -1.46
CA GLU A 69 0.72 -3.38 -1.76
C GLU A 69 1.55 -4.20 -0.77
N GLN A 70 2.76 -3.77 -0.48
CA GLN A 70 3.61 -4.44 0.51
C GLN A 70 2.97 -4.44 1.91
N ARG A 71 2.29 -3.37 2.32
CA ARG A 71 1.53 -3.34 3.58
C ARG A 71 0.39 -4.37 3.54
N ILE A 72 -0.41 -4.37 2.49
CA ILE A 72 -1.52 -5.32 2.29
C ILE A 72 -1.00 -6.76 2.31
N GLY A 73 0.11 -7.03 1.63
CA GLY A 73 0.78 -8.33 1.63
C GLY A 73 1.23 -8.85 2.99
N ARG A 74 1.11 -8.06 4.08
CA ARG A 74 1.35 -8.55 5.46
C ARG A 74 0.20 -9.39 5.98
N ILE A 75 -1.02 -9.10 5.54
CA ILE A 75 -2.26 -9.81 5.95
C ILE A 75 -2.85 -10.63 4.81
N HIS A 76 -2.77 -10.17 3.57
CA HIS A 76 -3.26 -10.86 2.38
C HIS A 76 -2.15 -11.69 1.73
N ARG A 77 -2.16 -13.01 1.98
CA ARG A 77 -1.16 -13.97 1.50
C ARG A 77 -1.81 -15.30 1.16
N LEU A 78 -1.10 -16.13 0.38
CA LEU A 78 -1.47 -17.53 0.17
C LEU A 78 -1.73 -18.24 1.50
N GLY A 79 -2.90 -18.83 1.66
CA GLY A 79 -3.34 -19.47 2.90
C GLY A 79 -4.13 -18.58 3.86
N GLN A 80 -4.43 -17.32 3.51
CA GLN A 80 -5.43 -16.52 4.22
C GLN A 80 -6.82 -17.15 4.02
N LYS A 81 -7.49 -17.45 5.15
CA LYS A 81 -8.79 -18.14 5.13
C LYS A 81 -9.98 -17.18 5.25
N ASN A 82 -9.72 -15.96 5.67
CA ASN A 82 -10.75 -14.96 5.92
C ASN A 82 -10.68 -13.87 4.83
N ASP A 83 -11.82 -13.26 4.56
CA ASP A 83 -11.86 -12.05 3.75
C ASP A 83 -11.04 -10.94 4.40
N VAL A 84 -10.23 -10.26 3.59
CA VAL A 84 -9.36 -9.19 4.07
C VAL A 84 -10.04 -7.84 3.84
N HIS A 85 -10.19 -7.09 4.92
CA HIS A 85 -10.78 -5.75 4.90
C HIS A 85 -9.71 -4.69 5.08
N ILE A 86 -9.61 -3.80 4.10
CA ILE A 86 -8.60 -2.75 4.07
C ILE A 86 -9.29 -1.39 4.09
N TYR A 87 -8.98 -0.59 5.10
CA TYR A 87 -9.51 0.76 5.29
C TYR A 87 -8.39 1.77 5.04
N ASN A 88 -8.57 2.61 4.05
CA ASN A 88 -7.62 3.66 3.72
C ASN A 88 -8.19 5.01 4.12
N LEU A 89 -7.49 5.72 5.00
CA LEU A 89 -7.85 7.08 5.39
C LEU A 89 -7.14 8.05 4.44
N ALA A 90 -7.90 8.91 3.80
CA ALA A 90 -7.38 9.95 2.93
C ALA A 90 -8.14 11.25 3.13
N THR A 91 -7.43 12.34 3.13
CA THR A 91 -8.02 13.67 3.20
C THR A 91 -8.40 14.13 1.80
N LYS A 92 -9.62 14.65 1.63
CA LYS A 92 -10.06 15.21 0.35
C LYS A 92 -9.17 16.37 -0.09
N HIS A 93 -8.97 16.51 -1.39
CA HIS A 93 -8.15 17.55 -2.01
C HIS A 93 -6.67 17.51 -1.60
N THR A 94 -6.16 16.34 -1.27
CA THR A 94 -4.75 16.10 -0.97
C THR A 94 -4.14 15.06 -1.91
N VAL A 95 -2.82 14.92 -1.81
CA VAL A 95 -2.05 13.87 -2.49
C VAL A 95 -2.63 12.48 -2.25
N GLU A 96 -3.09 12.21 -1.04
CA GLU A 96 -3.65 10.91 -0.64
C GLU A 96 -4.90 10.55 -1.46
N GLU A 97 -5.77 11.51 -1.76
CA GLU A 97 -6.92 11.30 -2.63
C GLU A 97 -6.50 10.89 -4.05
N HIS A 98 -5.48 11.58 -4.60
CA HIS A 98 -4.97 11.25 -5.94
C HIS A 98 -4.29 9.88 -5.98
N ILE A 99 -3.55 9.52 -4.92
CA ILE A 99 -2.97 8.19 -4.77
C ILE A 99 -4.07 7.12 -4.71
N LEU A 100 -5.13 7.34 -3.94
CA LEU A 100 -6.26 6.41 -3.89
C LEU A 100 -6.92 6.24 -5.25
N LYS A 101 -7.16 7.33 -5.99
CA LYS A 101 -7.71 7.26 -7.35
C LYS A 101 -6.80 6.46 -8.27
N LEU A 102 -5.50 6.70 -8.22
CA LEU A 102 -4.51 5.94 -8.97
C LEU A 102 -4.59 4.43 -8.66
N LEU A 103 -4.69 4.09 -7.38
CA LEU A 103 -4.74 2.70 -6.93
C LEU A 103 -6.04 1.98 -7.29
N TYR A 104 -7.18 2.63 -7.08
CA TYR A 104 -8.49 1.99 -7.21
C TYR A 104 -9.12 2.11 -8.60
N GLU A 105 -8.99 3.26 -9.25
CA GLU A 105 -9.70 3.53 -10.50
C GLU A 105 -8.94 3.08 -11.74
N LYS A 106 -7.61 3.13 -11.71
CA LYS A 106 -6.80 2.99 -12.90
C LYS A 106 -5.90 1.75 -12.93
N ILE A 107 -5.36 1.32 -11.80
CA ILE A 107 -4.39 0.22 -11.77
C ILE A 107 -5.05 -1.11 -11.37
N ASN A 108 -6.28 -1.11 -10.86
CA ASN A 108 -7.00 -2.31 -10.37
C ASN A 108 -6.11 -3.18 -9.47
N LEU A 109 -5.33 -2.51 -8.61
CA LEU A 109 -4.29 -3.14 -7.79
C LEU A 109 -4.84 -4.20 -6.85
N PHE A 110 -6.13 -4.14 -6.53
CA PHE A 110 -6.75 -5.04 -5.56
C PHE A 110 -7.37 -6.29 -6.18
N GLU A 111 -7.46 -6.37 -7.51
CA GLU A 111 -8.03 -7.52 -8.21
C GLU A 111 -6.98 -8.48 -8.81
N ARG A 112 -5.71 -8.09 -8.84
CA ARG A 112 -4.64 -8.89 -9.45
C ARG A 112 -3.40 -9.00 -8.56
N VAL A 113 -2.72 -10.11 -8.73
CA VAL A 113 -1.55 -10.60 -8.00
C VAL A 113 -0.48 -9.53 -7.75
N ILE A 114 -0.07 -9.43 -6.47
CA ILE A 114 1.06 -8.67 -5.95
C ILE A 114 2.31 -8.96 -6.81
N GLY A 115 2.90 -7.93 -7.41
CA GLY A 115 4.13 -8.04 -8.20
C GLY A 115 4.05 -7.47 -9.62
N GLU A 116 2.88 -7.43 -10.24
CA GLU A 116 2.73 -6.93 -11.64
C GLU A 116 3.14 -5.46 -11.80
N LEU A 117 2.87 -4.61 -10.81
CA LEU A 117 3.19 -3.18 -10.91
C LEU A 117 4.69 -2.93 -10.95
N ASP A 118 5.48 -3.66 -10.18
CA ASP A 118 6.95 -3.52 -10.15
C ASP A 118 7.57 -3.87 -11.51
N GLU A 119 7.07 -4.92 -12.15
CA GLU A 119 7.50 -5.31 -13.49
C GLU A 119 7.14 -4.24 -14.53
N ILE A 120 5.91 -3.70 -14.48
CA ILE A 120 5.46 -2.62 -15.36
C ILE A 120 6.33 -1.37 -15.20
N LEU A 121 6.56 -0.93 -13.96
CA LEU A 121 7.37 0.25 -13.67
C LEU A 121 8.83 0.07 -14.11
N THR A 122 9.37 -1.14 -13.96
CA THR A 122 10.71 -1.47 -14.44
C THR A 122 10.82 -1.36 -15.97
N ARG A 123 9.83 -1.86 -16.70
CA ARG A 123 9.79 -1.82 -18.18
C ARG A 123 9.70 -0.40 -18.73
N ILE A 124 8.88 0.45 -18.13
CA ILE A 124 8.78 1.86 -18.54
C ILE A 124 9.93 2.72 -17.99
N ASN A 125 10.96 2.07 -17.43
CA ASN A 125 12.12 2.70 -16.83
C ASN A 125 11.80 3.70 -15.70
N MET A 126 10.67 3.52 -15.04
CA MET A 126 10.18 4.36 -13.94
C MET A 126 10.50 3.72 -12.58
N LYS A 127 11.80 3.56 -12.29
CA LYS A 127 12.26 2.89 -11.05
C LYS A 127 11.92 3.63 -9.76
N ASN A 128 11.60 4.93 -9.83
CA ASN A 128 11.31 5.75 -8.66
C ASN A 128 10.02 6.54 -8.86
N ILE A 129 8.90 5.84 -8.75
CA ILE A 129 7.57 6.45 -8.86
C ILE A 129 7.31 7.49 -7.75
N ASP A 130 7.90 7.30 -6.56
CA ASP A 130 7.81 8.25 -5.45
C ASP A 130 8.36 9.62 -5.85
N ALA A 131 9.59 9.63 -6.41
CA ALA A 131 10.20 10.86 -6.83
C ALA A 131 9.40 11.54 -7.96
N HIS A 132 8.84 10.76 -8.88
CA HIS A 132 8.03 11.29 -9.98
C HIS A 132 6.72 11.91 -9.49
N ILE A 133 6.02 11.25 -8.58
CA ILE A 133 4.81 11.79 -7.94
C ILE A 133 5.16 13.07 -7.16
N GLN A 134 6.23 13.06 -6.36
CA GLN A 134 6.69 14.24 -5.63
C GLN A 134 7.01 15.40 -6.57
N GLU A 135 7.65 15.13 -7.69
CA GLU A 135 7.97 16.14 -8.71
C GLU A 135 6.70 16.75 -9.32
N ILE A 136 5.69 15.91 -9.64
CA ILE A 136 4.39 16.37 -10.12
C ILE A 136 3.80 17.40 -9.14
N PHE A 137 3.77 17.08 -7.84
CA PHE A 137 3.23 17.98 -6.84
C PHE A 137 4.07 19.24 -6.63
N ALA A 138 5.40 19.12 -6.63
CA ALA A 138 6.30 20.25 -6.42
C ALA A 138 6.29 21.24 -7.58
N GLN A 139 6.14 20.76 -8.83
CA GLN A 139 6.21 21.58 -10.02
C GLN A 139 4.84 22.09 -10.50
N SER A 140 3.74 21.55 -9.99
CA SER A 140 2.42 21.96 -10.44
C SER A 140 1.94 23.21 -9.71
N LYS A 141 1.36 24.13 -10.47
CA LYS A 141 0.90 25.45 -9.98
C LYS A 141 -0.57 25.45 -9.57
N SER A 142 -1.31 24.39 -9.88
CA SER A 142 -2.75 24.28 -9.59
C SER A 142 -3.16 22.81 -9.42
N GLU A 143 -4.27 22.60 -8.74
CA GLU A 143 -4.88 21.26 -8.59
C GLU A 143 -5.25 20.63 -9.94
N GLY A 144 -5.72 21.45 -10.89
CA GLY A 144 -6.01 21.00 -12.26
C GLY A 144 -4.77 20.47 -12.99
N GLU A 145 -3.61 21.12 -12.80
CA GLU A 145 -2.34 20.65 -13.37
C GLU A 145 -1.86 19.36 -12.74
N ILE A 146 -2.00 19.22 -11.42
CA ILE A 146 -1.71 17.98 -10.71
C ILE A 146 -2.57 16.84 -11.28
N ARG A 147 -3.88 17.07 -11.42
CA ARG A 147 -4.81 16.08 -11.96
C ARG A 147 -4.40 15.62 -13.34
N ILE A 148 -4.11 16.53 -14.26
CA ILE A 148 -3.70 16.21 -15.64
C ILE A 148 -2.41 15.40 -15.66
N LYS A 149 -1.39 15.80 -14.87
CA LYS A 149 -0.13 15.09 -14.80
C LYS A 149 -0.28 13.69 -14.18
N MET A 150 -1.13 13.54 -13.16
CA MET A 150 -1.44 12.24 -12.56
C MET A 150 -2.23 11.34 -13.52
N GLU A 151 -3.19 11.88 -14.30
CA GLU A 151 -3.91 11.16 -15.35
C GLU A 151 -2.96 10.70 -16.47
N ASN A 152 -2.00 11.52 -16.86
CA ASN A 152 -0.97 11.15 -17.83
C ASN A 152 -0.08 10.03 -17.30
N LEU A 153 0.40 10.11 -16.06
CA LEU A 153 1.17 9.06 -15.42
C LEU A 153 0.40 7.73 -15.41
N THR A 154 -0.87 7.78 -15.04
CA THR A 154 -1.74 6.61 -15.02
C THR A 154 -1.91 6.02 -16.42
N SER A 155 -2.10 6.87 -17.43
CA SER A 155 -2.27 6.43 -18.82
C SER A 155 -1.01 5.72 -19.36
N ILE A 156 0.18 6.16 -18.96
CA ILE A 156 1.45 5.50 -19.32
C ILE A 156 1.52 4.10 -18.68
N ILE A 157 1.15 3.97 -17.42
CA ILE A 157 1.13 2.70 -16.70
C ILE A 157 0.10 1.74 -17.33
N ASP A 158 -1.12 2.23 -17.61
CA ASP A 158 -2.17 1.45 -18.24
C ASP A 158 -1.79 0.97 -19.66
N PHE A 159 -1.11 1.81 -20.44
CA PHE A 159 -0.63 1.45 -21.77
C PHE A 159 0.43 0.35 -21.69
N ALA A 160 1.39 0.47 -20.77
CA ALA A 160 2.41 -0.56 -20.55
C ALA A 160 1.79 -1.90 -20.15
N LYS A 161 0.74 -1.87 -19.31
CA LYS A 161 0.00 -3.07 -18.87
C LYS A 161 -0.75 -3.74 -20.01
N ARG A 162 -1.43 -2.98 -20.88
CA ARG A 162 -2.19 -3.54 -22.02
C ARG A 162 -1.28 -4.23 -23.02
N ASN A 163 -0.13 -3.62 -23.33
CA ASN A 163 0.86 -4.23 -24.22
C ASN A 163 1.39 -5.57 -23.67
N GLU A 164 1.43 -5.75 -22.36
CA GLU A 164 1.81 -7.00 -21.73
C GLU A 164 0.78 -8.12 -21.97
N ALA A 165 -0.51 -7.80 -21.80
CA ALA A 165 -1.60 -8.74 -22.01
C ALA A 165 -1.64 -9.23 -23.47
N GLU A 166 -1.35 -8.36 -24.44
CA GLU A 166 -1.27 -8.72 -25.86
C GLU A 166 -0.06 -9.64 -26.15
N VAL A 167 1.12 -9.32 -25.61
CA VAL A 167 2.33 -10.13 -25.83
C VAL A 167 2.20 -11.52 -25.20
N GLN A 168 1.62 -11.62 -24.01
CA GLN A 168 1.37 -12.91 -23.37
C GLN A 168 0.29 -13.72 -24.09
N GLY A 169 -0.72 -13.08 -24.68
CA GLY A 169 -1.73 -13.73 -25.52
C GLY A 169 -1.16 -14.36 -26.79
N TYR A 170 -0.15 -13.73 -27.41
CA TYR A 170 0.54 -14.27 -28.59
C TYR A 170 1.55 -15.37 -28.27
N ALA A 171 2.07 -15.45 -27.04
CA ALA A 171 3.01 -16.49 -26.63
C ALA A 171 2.32 -17.79 -26.16
N ALA A 172 1.00 -17.75 -25.97
CA ALA A 172 0.19 -18.89 -25.52
C ALA A 172 -0.57 -19.60 -26.65
N THR A 173 -0.43 -19.12 -27.91
CA THR A 173 -0.93 -19.74 -29.14
C THR A 173 0.21 -20.32 -29.96
#